data_64c39ee312eec7f34942a008a703d139
#
_entry.id   64c39ee312eec7f34942a008a703d139
#
_cell.length_a   1.000
_cell.length_b   1.000
_cell.length_c   1.000
_cell.angle_alpha   90.00
_cell.angle_beta   90.00
_cell.angle_gamma   90.00
#
_symmetry.space_group_name_H-M   'P 1'
#
loop_
_entity.id
_entity.type
_entity.pdbx_description
1 polymer ?
#
loop_
_entity_poly.entity_id
_entity_poly.type
_entity_poly.pdbx_seq_one_letter_code
_entity_poly.pdbx_strand_id
1 'polypeptide(L)'
;MVLADGDIVRTGQWAQSNSASAHLSKFSFGPSPEGLFLQSNMGVVTKMGIWLTPQPQAFMSCSFDMPNPDDVGPICDVFGEMRRNGILPNIVYVL
;
A
#
# COMPACT_ATOMS: atom_id res chain seq x y z
N MET A 1 15.23 -8.99 4.61
CA MET A 1 15.99 -8.10 3.70
C MET A 1 17.46 -8.44 3.80
N VAL A 2 18.20 -8.18 2.74
CA VAL A 2 19.67 -8.32 2.72
C VAL A 2 20.25 -6.91 2.62
N LEU A 3 21.13 -6.56 3.52
CA LEU A 3 21.85 -5.27 3.54
C LEU A 3 23.06 -5.29 2.61
N ALA A 4 23.71 -4.13 2.45
CA ALA A 4 24.86 -3.97 1.54
C ALA A 4 26.10 -4.81 1.96
N ASP A 5 26.24 -5.10 3.24
CA ASP A 5 27.29 -5.95 3.81
C ASP A 5 26.96 -7.46 3.70
N GLY A 6 25.80 -7.83 3.19
CA GLY A 6 25.33 -9.20 3.07
C GLY A 6 24.53 -9.71 4.27
N ASP A 7 24.38 -8.92 5.31
CA ASP A 7 23.64 -9.33 6.50
C ASP A 7 22.14 -9.46 6.19
N ILE A 8 21.51 -10.47 6.80
CA ILE A 8 20.08 -10.72 6.67
C ILE A 8 19.35 -10.13 7.87
N VAL A 9 18.57 -9.10 7.62
CA VAL A 9 17.75 -8.43 8.64
C VAL A 9 16.28 -8.81 8.46
N ARG A 10 15.61 -9.06 9.58
CA ARG A 10 14.16 -9.26 9.66
C ARG A 10 13.56 -8.14 10.49
N THR A 11 12.50 -7.54 10.00
CA THR A 11 11.81 -6.43 10.65
C THR A 11 10.45 -6.85 11.20
N GLY A 12 9.89 -5.97 12.03
CA GLY A 12 8.60 -6.20 12.65
C GLY A 12 8.58 -7.47 13.50
N GLN A 13 7.45 -8.12 13.56
CA GLN A 13 7.28 -9.36 14.33
C GLN A 13 8.01 -10.57 13.72
N TRP A 14 8.47 -10.45 12.47
CA TRP A 14 9.32 -11.47 11.84
C TRP A 14 10.74 -11.50 12.41
N ALA A 15 11.13 -10.47 13.16
CA ALA A 15 12.41 -10.46 13.88
C ALA A 15 12.43 -11.46 15.05
N GLN A 16 11.25 -11.84 15.55
CA GLN A 16 11.10 -12.84 16.58
C GLN A 16 11.00 -14.24 15.97
N SER A 17 11.80 -15.18 16.46
CA SER A 17 11.64 -16.59 16.11
C SER A 17 10.30 -17.09 16.66
N ASN A 18 9.53 -17.80 15.84
CA ASN A 18 8.25 -18.41 16.21
C ASN A 18 7.11 -17.43 16.56
N SER A 19 7.12 -16.21 16.00
CA SER A 19 5.98 -15.30 16.15
C SER A 19 4.76 -15.81 15.39
N ALA A 20 3.73 -16.26 16.09
CA ALA A 20 2.46 -16.68 15.49
C ALA A 20 1.68 -15.49 14.86
N SER A 21 1.99 -14.27 15.25
CA SER A 21 1.34 -13.04 14.78
C SER A 21 2.10 -12.31 13.67
N ALA A 22 3.22 -12.87 13.19
CA ALA A 22 4.05 -12.22 12.17
C ALA A 22 3.29 -11.88 10.87
N HIS A 23 2.23 -12.62 10.54
CA HIS A 23 1.39 -12.40 9.37
C HIS A 23 0.09 -11.64 9.66
N LEU A 24 -0.22 -11.38 10.93
CA LEU A 24 -1.46 -10.74 11.35
C LEU A 24 -1.30 -9.23 11.56
N SER A 25 -0.14 -8.81 12.01
CA SER A 25 0.15 -7.40 12.30
C SER A 25 0.86 -6.74 11.14
N LYS A 26 0.30 -5.61 10.68
CA LYS A 26 0.92 -4.82 9.62
C LYS A 26 2.22 -4.17 10.11
N PHE A 27 2.22 -3.71 11.34
CA PHE A 27 3.37 -3.09 11.98
C PHE A 27 3.62 -3.74 13.36
N SER A 28 4.86 -3.70 13.81
CA SER A 28 5.24 -4.05 15.16
C SER A 28 5.05 -2.86 16.11
N PHE A 29 5.44 -3.02 17.36
CA PHE A 29 5.46 -1.94 18.34
C PHE A 29 6.62 -0.96 18.07
N GLY A 30 6.36 0.32 18.24
CA GLY A 30 7.35 1.37 18.08
C GLY A 30 7.60 1.78 16.61
N PRO A 31 8.68 2.52 16.35
CA PRO A 31 9.05 2.95 15.02
C PRO A 31 9.29 1.78 14.07
N SER A 32 8.78 1.89 12.84
CA SER A 32 8.90 0.87 11.80
C SER A 32 9.97 1.25 10.79
N PRO A 33 11.03 0.46 10.59
CA PRO A 33 12.09 0.74 9.64
C PRO A 33 11.74 0.36 8.21
N GLU A 34 10.62 -0.32 7.97
CA GLU A 34 10.25 -0.83 6.64
C GLU A 34 10.15 0.28 5.60
N GLY A 35 9.71 1.46 6.00
CA GLY A 35 9.61 2.62 5.12
C GLY A 35 10.95 3.08 4.53
N LEU A 36 12.06 2.80 5.21
CA LEU A 36 13.40 3.14 4.73
C LEU A 36 13.85 2.31 3.52
N PHE A 37 13.21 1.17 3.30
CA PHE A 37 13.54 0.24 2.21
C PHE A 37 12.62 0.39 0.99
N LEU A 38 11.59 1.24 1.09
CA LEU A 38 10.71 1.55 -0.04
C LEU A 38 11.41 2.52 -0.99
N GLN A 39 11.50 2.16 -2.27
CA GLN A 39 12.16 2.97 -3.30
C GLN A 39 13.58 3.43 -2.91
N SER A 40 14.33 2.56 -2.27
CA SER A 40 15.61 2.85 -1.66
C SER A 40 16.66 1.81 -2.08
N ASN A 41 17.93 2.19 -2.02
CA ASN A 41 19.07 1.31 -2.26
C ASN A 41 19.74 0.80 -0.96
N MET A 42 19.09 0.95 0.18
CA MET A 42 19.64 0.54 1.47
C MET A 42 19.70 -0.98 1.67
N GLY A 43 18.97 -1.72 0.86
CA GLY A 43 18.97 -3.18 0.93
C GLY A 43 18.02 -3.81 -0.08
N VAL A 44 18.11 -5.14 -0.21
CA VAL A 44 17.24 -5.92 -1.08
C VAL A 44 16.18 -6.63 -0.26
N VAL A 45 14.91 -6.35 -0.54
CA VAL A 45 13.78 -7.03 0.09
C VAL A 45 13.61 -8.40 -0.52
N THR A 46 13.82 -9.46 0.25
CA THR A 46 13.75 -10.86 -0.19
C THR A 46 12.42 -11.53 0.12
N LYS A 47 11.74 -11.08 1.18
CA LYS A 47 10.40 -11.54 1.57
C LYS A 47 9.58 -10.39 2.07
N MET A 48 8.30 -10.37 1.69
CA MET A 48 7.33 -9.36 2.11
C MET A 48 5.98 -10.03 2.31
N GLY A 49 5.30 -9.68 3.38
CA GLY A 49 3.89 -10.00 3.59
C GLY A 49 3.03 -8.89 3.03
N ILE A 50 2.02 -9.23 2.24
CA ILE A 50 1.07 -8.29 1.67
C ILE A 50 -0.34 -8.76 2.00
N TRP A 51 -1.14 -7.85 2.50
CA TRP A 51 -2.57 -8.10 2.67
C TRP A 51 -3.28 -7.85 1.35
N LEU A 52 -4.03 -8.83 0.92
CA LEU A 52 -4.82 -8.73 -0.31
C LEU A 52 -6.25 -8.34 0.03
N THR A 53 -6.84 -7.51 -0.81
CA THR A 53 -8.28 -7.26 -0.77
C THR A 53 -9.02 -8.52 -1.22
N PRO A 54 -10.07 -8.96 -0.50
CA PRO A 54 -10.89 -10.06 -0.96
C PRO A 54 -11.43 -9.79 -2.36
N GLN A 55 -11.50 -10.83 -3.19
CA GLN A 55 -12.05 -10.70 -4.54
C GLN A 55 -13.52 -10.28 -4.47
N PRO A 56 -13.92 -9.16 -5.08
CA PRO A 56 -15.31 -8.75 -5.12
C PRO A 56 -16.13 -9.70 -6.02
N GLN A 57 -17.44 -9.75 -5.79
CA GLN A 57 -18.35 -10.54 -6.63
C GLN A 57 -18.40 -10.04 -8.06
N ALA A 58 -18.21 -8.74 -8.27
CA ALA A 58 -18.13 -8.12 -9.58
C ALA A 58 -17.07 -7.01 -9.55
N PHE A 59 -16.45 -6.78 -10.69
CA PHE A 59 -15.49 -5.71 -10.89
C PHE A 59 -15.85 -4.94 -12.15
N MET A 60 -15.82 -3.61 -12.05
CA MET A 60 -16.02 -2.72 -13.17
C MET A 60 -14.93 -1.67 -13.20
N SER A 61 -14.31 -1.49 -14.34
CA SER A 61 -13.40 -0.38 -14.61
C SER A 61 -14.15 0.65 -15.46
N CYS A 62 -14.10 1.91 -15.04
CA CYS A 62 -14.75 3.01 -15.73
C CYS A 62 -13.71 4.06 -16.10
N SER A 63 -13.86 4.64 -17.29
CA SER A 63 -13.18 5.86 -17.68
C SER A 63 -14.21 6.90 -18.11
N PHE A 64 -13.95 8.14 -17.80
CA PHE A 64 -14.82 9.26 -18.14
C PHE A 64 -13.97 10.30 -18.86
N ASP A 65 -14.42 10.74 -20.02
CA ASP A 65 -13.82 11.83 -20.74
C ASP A 65 -14.50 13.13 -20.33
N MET A 66 -13.71 14.11 -19.96
CA MET A 66 -14.19 15.42 -19.53
C MET A 66 -13.62 16.50 -20.45
N PRO A 67 -14.46 17.02 -21.33
CA PRO A 67 -13.99 18.00 -22.34
C PRO A 67 -13.68 19.37 -21.74
N ASN A 68 -14.18 19.67 -20.55
CA ASN A 68 -14.01 20.97 -19.93
C ASN A 68 -12.99 20.91 -18.78
N PRO A 69 -11.84 21.62 -18.86
CA PRO A 69 -10.84 21.64 -17.79
C PRO A 69 -11.38 22.16 -16.43
N ASP A 70 -12.43 22.98 -16.46
CA ASP A 70 -13.03 23.54 -15.23
C ASP A 70 -13.75 22.47 -14.39
N ASP A 71 -14.05 21.31 -14.96
CA ASP A 71 -14.70 20.19 -14.26
C ASP A 71 -13.74 19.41 -13.34
N VAL A 72 -12.43 19.63 -13.44
CA VAL A 72 -11.43 18.90 -12.64
C VAL A 72 -11.62 19.13 -11.13
N GLY A 73 -11.90 20.36 -10.72
CA GLY A 73 -12.13 20.69 -9.32
C GLY A 73 -13.32 19.91 -8.71
N PRO A 74 -14.54 20.08 -9.26
CA PRO A 74 -15.73 19.33 -8.81
C PRO A 74 -15.54 17.81 -8.82
N ILE A 75 -14.81 17.28 -9.79
CA ILE A 75 -14.52 15.85 -9.89
C ILE A 75 -13.61 15.39 -8.75
N CYS A 76 -12.55 16.14 -8.46
CA CYS A 76 -11.67 15.84 -7.34
C CYS A 76 -12.44 15.83 -6.01
N ASP A 77 -13.38 16.73 -5.84
CA ASP A 77 -14.23 16.78 -4.65
C ASP A 77 -15.11 15.53 -4.53
N VAL A 78 -15.79 15.16 -5.61
CA VAL A 78 -16.66 13.96 -5.64
C VAL A 78 -15.86 12.69 -5.38
N PHE A 79 -14.77 12.48 -6.10
CA PHE A 79 -13.94 11.29 -5.91
C PHE A 79 -13.25 11.28 -4.54
N GLY A 80 -12.87 12.45 -4.03
CA GLY A 80 -12.33 12.60 -2.68
C GLY A 80 -13.33 12.16 -1.62
N GLU A 81 -14.59 12.55 -1.77
CA GLU A 81 -15.67 12.12 -0.88
C GLU A 81 -15.94 10.62 -0.97
N MET A 82 -16.07 10.08 -2.19
CA MET A 82 -16.26 8.64 -2.42
C MET A 82 -15.14 7.82 -1.81
N ARG A 83 -13.90 8.31 -1.87
CA ARG A 83 -12.74 7.64 -1.29
C ARG A 83 -12.78 7.69 0.24
N ARG A 84 -13.12 8.82 0.85
CA ARG A 84 -13.26 8.96 2.31
C ARG A 84 -14.35 8.05 2.86
N ASN A 85 -15.42 7.86 2.10
CA ASN A 85 -16.54 6.99 2.46
C ASN A 85 -16.31 5.50 2.12
N GLY A 86 -15.12 5.13 1.61
CA GLY A 86 -14.78 3.75 1.29
C GLY A 86 -15.49 3.16 0.07
N ILE A 87 -16.17 4.00 -0.73
CA ILE A 87 -16.87 3.58 -1.96
C ILE A 87 -15.85 3.25 -3.06
N LEU A 88 -14.76 4.01 -3.12
CA LEU A 88 -13.66 3.80 -4.07
C LEU A 88 -12.44 3.22 -3.36
N PRO A 89 -12.22 1.91 -3.42
CA PRO A 89 -11.06 1.27 -2.82
C PRO A 89 -9.76 1.49 -3.62
N ASN A 90 -9.88 1.73 -4.91
CA ASN A 90 -8.74 1.89 -5.82
C ASN A 90 -8.38 3.36 -6.04
N ILE A 91 -7.23 3.56 -6.68
CA ILE A 91 -6.72 4.88 -7.05
C ILE A 91 -7.49 5.37 -8.28
N VAL A 92 -7.89 6.63 -8.25
CA VAL A 92 -8.42 7.36 -9.38
C VAL A 92 -7.28 8.12 -10.04
N TYR A 93 -7.14 8.01 -11.34
CA TYR A 93 -6.17 8.76 -12.13
C TYR A 93 -6.91 9.81 -12.94
N VAL A 94 -6.37 11.02 -12.95
CA VAL A 94 -6.76 12.10 -13.86
C VAL A 94 -5.58 12.28 -14.82
N LEU A 95 -5.83 12.15 -16.11
CA LEU A 95 -4.82 12.24 -17.17
C LEU A 95 -5.06 13.47 -18.01
#